data_2413b55123d538090ba50b193667a3f3
#
_entry.id   2413b55123d538090ba50b193667a3f3
#
_cell.length_a   1.000
_cell.length_b   1.000
_cell.length_c   1.000
_cell.angle_alpha   90.00
_cell.angle_beta   90.00
_cell.angle_gamma   90.00
#
_symmetry.space_group_name_H-M   'P 1'
#
loop_
_entity.id
_entity.type
_entity.pdbx_description
1 polymer ?
#
loop_
_entity_poly.entity_id
_entity_poly.type
_entity_poly.pdbx_seq_one_letter_code
_entity_poly.pdbx_strand_id
1 'polypeptide(L)'
;MAMIQCPECGQEISDKAKKCIHCGKVFVEDKPVNGEIKCSECGVVLSETDEICPNCGCPVEKIPKQEDTKPQQVEVASIKMAATTKKVIVGIIIAIIICIGGGIGYKIYSDNKAEQIYRESYNEYIDNLGQVQILMLTGGSEAESLCNLALRVWGNAISEDSDSETDKYTRDGIFWNDFNTALANLYADSSTTTKVSNIESNQSSVKDLIKKLQNPPEGLDKCYDTVSDLYEAYKILTDLAINPSGSYRDFGTNKSDAVSDFMSAYEKLDNQIPEKLDVKSKEK
;
A
#
# COMPACT_ATOMS: atom_id res chain seq x y z
N MET A 1 -30.16 -38.46 -10.23
CA MET A 1 -29.04 -37.69 -10.77
C MET A 1 -27.84 -38.03 -9.88
N ALA A 2 -26.76 -38.53 -10.47
CA ALA A 2 -25.56 -38.79 -9.72
C ALA A 2 -24.84 -37.46 -9.42
N MET A 3 -24.27 -37.33 -8.22
CA MET A 3 -23.46 -36.18 -7.81
C MET A 3 -22.00 -36.63 -7.79
N ILE A 4 -21.12 -35.81 -8.32
CA ILE A 4 -19.67 -36.03 -8.33
C ILE A 4 -18.96 -34.85 -7.68
N GLN A 5 -17.76 -35.07 -7.14
CA GLN A 5 -16.94 -33.99 -6.59
C GLN A 5 -16.15 -33.31 -7.70
N CYS A 6 -16.16 -31.99 -7.70
CA CYS A 6 -15.33 -31.19 -8.62
C CYS A 6 -13.84 -31.42 -8.32
N PRO A 7 -13.04 -31.82 -9.31
CA PRO A 7 -11.60 -32.11 -9.09
C PRO A 7 -10.77 -30.87 -8.75
N GLU A 8 -11.28 -29.67 -8.98
CA GLU A 8 -10.57 -28.41 -8.67
C GLU A 8 -10.91 -27.85 -7.29
N CYS A 9 -12.19 -27.88 -6.88
CA CYS A 9 -12.63 -27.24 -5.63
C CYS A 9 -13.29 -28.19 -4.62
N GLY A 10 -13.43 -29.49 -4.95
CA GLY A 10 -13.98 -30.53 -4.06
C GLY A 10 -15.48 -30.43 -3.79
N GLN A 11 -16.20 -29.43 -4.31
CA GLN A 11 -17.65 -29.26 -4.11
C GLN A 11 -18.45 -30.23 -4.96
N GLU A 12 -19.61 -30.65 -4.44
CA GLU A 12 -20.51 -31.55 -5.16
C GLU A 12 -21.18 -30.84 -6.34
N ILE A 13 -21.12 -31.48 -7.51
CA ILE A 13 -21.73 -31.02 -8.76
C ILE A 13 -22.44 -32.19 -9.45
N SER A 14 -23.39 -31.90 -10.35
CA SER A 14 -24.02 -32.94 -11.15
C SER A 14 -23.00 -33.60 -12.08
N ASP A 15 -23.12 -34.92 -12.26
CA ASP A 15 -22.34 -35.73 -13.24
C ASP A 15 -22.48 -35.26 -14.70
N LYS A 16 -23.51 -34.45 -14.99
CA LYS A 16 -23.79 -33.86 -16.30
C LYS A 16 -23.43 -32.37 -16.38
N ALA A 17 -22.83 -31.79 -15.33
CA ALA A 17 -22.48 -30.41 -15.32
C ALA A 17 -21.35 -30.09 -16.29
N LYS A 18 -21.58 -29.22 -17.26
CA LYS A 18 -20.58 -28.76 -18.21
C LYS A 18 -19.59 -27.75 -17.60
N LYS A 19 -19.97 -27.18 -16.44
CA LYS A 19 -19.17 -26.20 -15.71
C LYS A 19 -19.45 -26.32 -14.22
N CYS A 20 -18.42 -26.23 -13.39
CA CYS A 20 -18.60 -26.15 -11.95
C CYS A 20 -19.22 -24.80 -11.56
N ILE A 21 -20.35 -24.83 -10.85
CA ILE A 21 -21.05 -23.62 -10.39
C ILE A 21 -20.31 -22.89 -9.25
N HIS A 22 -19.39 -23.58 -8.56
CA HIS A 22 -18.66 -23.02 -7.41
C HIS A 22 -17.32 -22.38 -7.79
N CYS A 23 -16.53 -23.02 -8.69
CA CYS A 23 -15.21 -22.51 -9.07
C CYS A 23 -15.09 -22.09 -10.53
N GLY A 24 -16.12 -22.33 -11.35
CA GLY A 24 -16.10 -21.93 -12.76
C GLY A 24 -15.37 -22.88 -13.72
N LYS A 25 -14.76 -23.97 -13.24
CA LYS A 25 -14.06 -24.96 -14.10
C LYS A 25 -15.02 -25.58 -15.11
N VAL A 26 -14.65 -25.57 -16.39
CA VAL A 26 -15.43 -26.14 -17.51
C VAL A 26 -14.97 -27.56 -17.75
N PHE A 27 -15.93 -28.49 -17.88
CA PHE A 27 -15.72 -29.93 -18.17
C PHE A 27 -16.23 -30.20 -19.57
N VAL A 28 -15.46 -29.88 -20.60
CA VAL A 28 -15.83 -30.19 -22.00
C VAL A 28 -15.08 -31.43 -22.44
N GLU A 29 -15.81 -32.52 -22.66
CA GLU A 29 -15.35 -33.60 -23.51
C GLU A 29 -15.83 -33.35 -24.94
N ASP A 30 -14.95 -32.92 -25.82
CA ASP A 30 -15.23 -32.84 -27.24
C ASP A 30 -15.25 -34.26 -27.81
N LYS A 31 -16.45 -34.80 -28.05
CA LYS A 31 -16.65 -35.90 -29.00
C LYS A 31 -17.23 -35.32 -30.29
N PRO A 32 -16.62 -35.53 -31.47
CA PRO A 32 -17.18 -35.08 -32.71
C PRO A 32 -18.44 -35.88 -33.05
N VAL A 33 -19.60 -35.24 -33.05
CA VAL A 33 -20.82 -35.80 -33.57
C VAL A 33 -20.96 -35.38 -35.03
N ASN A 34 -21.06 -36.34 -35.88
CA ASN A 34 -21.18 -36.27 -37.33
C ASN A 34 -22.31 -35.36 -37.79
N GLY A 35 -22.02 -34.37 -38.64
CA GLY A 35 -22.92 -33.99 -39.71
C GLY A 35 -23.98 -32.94 -39.42
N GLU A 36 -24.07 -32.26 -38.27
CA GLU A 36 -25.02 -31.19 -38.08
C GLU A 36 -24.38 -29.82 -38.36
N ILE A 37 -24.91 -29.12 -39.37
CA ILE A 37 -24.51 -27.74 -39.70
C ILE A 37 -25.13 -26.81 -38.68
N LYS A 38 -24.32 -26.03 -37.98
CA LYS A 38 -24.77 -25.02 -36.98
C LYS A 38 -24.46 -23.63 -37.48
N CYS A 39 -25.38 -22.69 -37.23
CA CYS A 39 -25.15 -21.28 -37.54
C CYS A 39 -23.97 -20.73 -36.72
N SER A 40 -23.01 -20.08 -37.38
CA SER A 40 -21.83 -19.49 -36.75
C SER A 40 -22.16 -18.36 -35.77
N GLU A 41 -23.30 -17.67 -35.97
CA GLU A 41 -23.67 -16.51 -35.17
C GLU A 41 -24.55 -16.84 -33.97
N CYS A 42 -25.54 -17.77 -34.12
CA CYS A 42 -26.46 -18.05 -33.02
C CYS A 42 -26.46 -19.52 -32.56
N GLY A 43 -25.66 -20.39 -33.16
CA GLY A 43 -25.50 -21.78 -32.75
C GLY A 43 -26.70 -22.72 -33.01
N VAL A 44 -27.76 -22.25 -33.66
CA VAL A 44 -28.92 -23.08 -33.98
C VAL A 44 -28.57 -24.11 -35.05
N VAL A 45 -29.11 -25.32 -34.96
CA VAL A 45 -28.89 -26.37 -35.94
C VAL A 45 -29.69 -26.02 -37.23
N LEU A 46 -28.97 -26.06 -38.36
CA LEU A 46 -29.47 -25.68 -39.67
C LEU A 46 -29.74 -26.94 -40.52
N SER A 47 -30.70 -26.87 -41.42
CA SER A 47 -30.92 -27.88 -42.44
C SER A 47 -29.96 -27.68 -43.61
N GLU A 48 -29.56 -28.74 -44.30
CA GLU A 48 -28.69 -28.69 -45.49
C GLU A 48 -29.24 -27.78 -46.62
N THR A 49 -30.53 -27.44 -46.57
CA THR A 49 -31.22 -26.64 -47.57
C THR A 49 -31.31 -25.17 -47.20
N ASP A 50 -30.97 -24.78 -45.96
CA ASP A 50 -31.14 -23.42 -45.48
C ASP A 50 -30.05 -22.50 -46.05
N GLU A 51 -30.42 -21.43 -46.73
CA GLU A 51 -29.55 -20.40 -47.25
C GLU A 51 -29.39 -19.24 -46.28
N ILE A 52 -30.38 -19.10 -45.38
CA ILE A 52 -30.46 -18.07 -44.35
C ILE A 52 -30.87 -18.75 -43.04
N CYS A 53 -30.23 -18.45 -41.97
CA CYS A 53 -30.55 -18.99 -40.65
C CYS A 53 -31.96 -18.53 -40.23
N PRO A 54 -32.89 -19.46 -39.96
CA PRO A 54 -34.29 -19.09 -39.60
C PRO A 54 -34.41 -18.44 -38.24
N ASN A 55 -33.37 -18.48 -37.40
CA ASN A 55 -33.40 -17.91 -36.07
C ASN A 55 -32.81 -16.48 -35.99
N CYS A 56 -31.71 -16.20 -36.71
CA CYS A 56 -31.00 -14.92 -36.62
C CYS A 56 -30.91 -14.16 -37.98
N GLY A 57 -31.33 -14.75 -39.08
CA GLY A 57 -31.34 -14.12 -40.39
C GLY A 57 -29.96 -14.01 -41.09
N CYS A 58 -28.90 -14.61 -40.51
CA CYS A 58 -27.57 -14.58 -41.13
C CYS A 58 -27.47 -15.55 -42.30
N PRO A 59 -26.76 -15.17 -43.41
CA PRO A 59 -26.51 -16.06 -44.53
C PRO A 59 -25.63 -17.23 -44.12
N VAL A 60 -25.95 -18.43 -44.60
CA VAL A 60 -25.21 -19.67 -44.33
C VAL A 60 -24.18 -19.89 -45.42
N GLU A 61 -22.89 -19.74 -45.10
CA GLU A 61 -21.80 -20.08 -46.06
C GLU A 61 -21.75 -21.61 -46.26
N LYS A 62 -22.09 -22.04 -47.47
CA LYS A 62 -21.97 -23.46 -47.86
C LYS A 62 -20.51 -23.77 -48.04
N ILE A 63 -19.95 -24.62 -47.16
CA ILE A 63 -18.66 -25.23 -47.39
C ILE A 63 -18.79 -26.17 -48.57
N PRO A 64 -18.00 -26.04 -49.67
CA PRO A 64 -18.08 -26.92 -50.83
C PRO A 64 -17.76 -28.33 -50.37
N LYS A 65 -18.65 -29.30 -50.70
CA LYS A 65 -18.37 -30.75 -50.54
C LYS A 65 -17.11 -31.08 -51.31
N GLN A 66 -16.07 -31.50 -50.60
CA GLN A 66 -14.96 -32.17 -51.25
C GLN A 66 -15.48 -33.51 -51.81
N GLU A 67 -15.48 -33.62 -53.13
CA GLU A 67 -15.68 -34.91 -53.80
C GLU A 67 -14.57 -35.89 -53.36
N ASP A 68 -15.00 -37.12 -53.06
CA ASP A 68 -14.13 -38.25 -52.77
C ASP A 68 -13.20 -38.54 -53.96
N THR A 69 -12.08 -37.87 -54.01
CA THR A 69 -10.96 -38.34 -54.84
C THR A 69 -10.21 -39.38 -54.02
N LYS A 70 -10.16 -40.62 -54.56
CA LYS A 70 -9.33 -41.72 -54.07
C LYS A 70 -7.97 -41.19 -53.63
N PRO A 71 -7.36 -41.73 -52.55
CA PRO A 71 -6.04 -41.32 -52.11
C PRO A 71 -5.05 -41.57 -53.21
N GLN A 72 -4.67 -40.56 -53.92
CA GLN A 72 -3.45 -40.56 -54.74
C GLN A 72 -2.30 -40.65 -53.74
N GLN A 73 -1.60 -41.77 -53.72
CA GLN A 73 -0.32 -41.86 -53.03
C GLN A 73 0.59 -40.79 -53.60
N VAL A 74 0.64 -39.65 -52.91
CA VAL A 74 1.73 -38.70 -53.10
C VAL A 74 2.96 -39.44 -52.54
N GLU A 75 3.78 -39.98 -53.42
CA GLU A 75 5.15 -40.28 -53.08
C GLU A 75 5.75 -39.01 -52.51
N VAL A 76 5.85 -38.99 -51.20
CA VAL A 76 6.65 -37.97 -50.51
C VAL A 76 8.08 -38.26 -50.96
N ALA A 77 8.50 -37.58 -52.02
CA ALA A 77 9.89 -37.53 -52.37
C ALA A 77 10.65 -37.19 -51.09
N SER A 78 11.31 -38.21 -50.52
CA SER A 78 12.15 -38.01 -49.36
C SER A 78 13.20 -36.99 -49.73
N ILE A 79 12.96 -35.73 -49.35
CA ILE A 79 13.95 -34.67 -49.47
C ILE A 79 15.11 -35.12 -48.58
N LYS A 80 16.11 -35.72 -49.20
CA LYS A 80 17.40 -36.02 -48.58
C LYS A 80 18.06 -34.69 -48.29
N MET A 81 17.65 -34.02 -47.18
CA MET A 81 18.35 -32.84 -46.72
C MET A 81 19.79 -33.22 -46.44
N ALA A 82 20.72 -32.52 -47.06
CA ALA A 82 22.15 -32.69 -46.83
C ALA A 82 22.43 -32.59 -45.31
N ALA A 83 23.37 -33.39 -44.82
CA ALA A 83 23.70 -33.43 -43.37
C ALA A 83 24.08 -32.04 -42.80
N THR A 84 24.57 -31.18 -43.63
CA THR A 84 24.85 -29.74 -43.33
C THR A 84 23.57 -28.94 -43.06
N THR A 85 22.51 -29.13 -43.86
CA THR A 85 21.24 -28.41 -43.71
C THR A 85 20.52 -28.81 -42.41
N LYS A 86 20.55 -30.09 -42.03
CA LYS A 86 20.02 -30.60 -40.76
C LYS A 86 20.75 -29.98 -39.55
N LYS A 87 22.09 -29.88 -39.60
CA LYS A 87 22.89 -29.25 -38.53
C LYS A 87 22.58 -27.75 -38.38
N VAL A 88 22.37 -27.04 -39.48
CA VAL A 88 22.01 -25.61 -39.50
C VAL A 88 20.62 -25.40 -38.88
N ILE A 89 19.62 -26.21 -39.26
CA ILE A 89 18.26 -26.13 -38.73
C ILE A 89 18.25 -26.41 -37.21
N VAL A 90 18.96 -27.46 -36.77
CA VAL A 90 19.10 -27.77 -35.34
C VAL A 90 19.79 -26.60 -34.59
N GLY A 91 20.83 -26.01 -35.17
CA GLY A 91 21.50 -24.86 -34.60
C GLY A 91 20.59 -23.65 -34.44
N ILE A 92 19.74 -23.37 -35.43
CA ILE A 92 18.74 -22.28 -35.37
C ILE A 92 17.71 -22.56 -34.29
N ILE A 93 17.18 -23.78 -34.19
CA ILE A 93 16.21 -24.16 -33.16
C ILE A 93 16.82 -23.99 -31.74
N ILE A 94 18.05 -24.44 -31.53
CA ILE A 94 18.77 -24.28 -30.27
C ILE A 94 18.96 -22.77 -29.93
N ALA A 95 19.33 -21.96 -30.90
CA ALA A 95 19.49 -20.53 -30.72
C ALA A 95 18.16 -19.85 -30.31
N ILE A 96 17.05 -20.23 -30.95
CA ILE A 96 15.71 -19.72 -30.61
C ILE A 96 15.32 -20.13 -29.18
N ILE A 97 15.57 -21.39 -28.79
CA ILE A 97 15.28 -21.85 -27.42
C ILE A 97 16.12 -21.10 -26.38
N ILE A 98 17.39 -20.82 -26.66
CA ILE A 98 18.26 -20.04 -25.78
C ILE A 98 17.76 -18.59 -25.68
N CYS A 99 17.35 -17.98 -26.79
CA CYS A 99 16.80 -16.60 -26.78
C CYS A 99 15.49 -16.51 -25.98
N ILE A 100 14.57 -17.47 -26.17
CA ILE A 100 13.31 -17.52 -25.44
C ILE A 100 13.56 -17.79 -23.96
N GLY A 101 14.37 -18.80 -23.63
CA GLY A 101 14.73 -19.15 -22.27
C GLY A 101 15.49 -18.04 -21.55
N GLY A 102 16.42 -17.37 -22.24
CA GLY A 102 17.16 -16.22 -21.73
C GLY A 102 16.26 -15.00 -21.50
N GLY A 103 15.33 -14.73 -22.41
CA GLY A 103 14.36 -13.63 -22.26
C GLY A 103 13.40 -13.84 -21.10
N ILE A 104 12.87 -15.07 -20.93
CA ILE A 104 11.99 -15.42 -19.80
C ILE A 104 12.78 -15.35 -18.49
N GLY A 105 13.98 -15.93 -18.44
CA GLY A 105 14.85 -15.88 -17.25
C GLY A 105 15.23 -14.46 -16.86
N TYR A 106 15.56 -13.60 -17.81
CA TYR A 106 15.85 -12.18 -17.57
C TYR A 106 14.63 -11.45 -17.02
N LYS A 107 13.43 -11.67 -17.59
CA LYS A 107 12.20 -11.06 -17.12
C LYS A 107 11.88 -11.48 -15.68
N ILE A 108 11.93 -12.79 -15.37
CA ILE A 108 11.70 -13.31 -14.02
C ILE A 108 12.73 -12.71 -13.02
N TYR A 109 14.00 -12.62 -13.41
CA TYR A 109 15.05 -12.01 -12.59
C TYR A 109 14.77 -10.52 -12.35
N SER A 110 14.39 -9.78 -13.38
CA SER A 110 14.05 -8.36 -13.30
C SER A 110 12.84 -8.12 -12.42
N ASP A 111 11.77 -8.90 -12.58
CA ASP A 111 10.53 -8.80 -11.81
C ASP A 111 10.78 -9.13 -10.32
N ASN A 112 11.54 -10.19 -10.02
CA ASN A 112 11.92 -10.53 -8.64
C ASN A 112 12.78 -9.46 -7.99
N LYS A 113 13.68 -8.83 -8.74
CA LYS A 113 14.52 -7.74 -8.23
C LYS A 113 13.68 -6.48 -7.97
N ALA A 114 12.75 -6.14 -8.85
CA ALA A 114 11.85 -5.01 -8.67
C ALA A 114 10.95 -5.21 -7.45
N GLU A 115 10.41 -6.41 -7.26
CA GLU A 115 9.62 -6.76 -6.07
C GLU A 115 10.44 -6.68 -4.78
N GLN A 116 11.68 -7.13 -4.79
CA GLN A 116 12.56 -7.02 -3.62
C GLN A 116 12.84 -5.56 -3.26
N ILE A 117 13.15 -4.71 -4.24
CA ILE A 117 13.37 -3.27 -4.04
C ILE A 117 12.09 -2.61 -3.48
N TYR A 118 10.92 -2.97 -4.01
CA TYR A 118 9.65 -2.48 -3.49
C TYR A 118 9.45 -2.85 -2.02
N ARG A 119 9.67 -4.12 -1.65
CA ARG A 119 9.53 -4.60 -0.26
C ARG A 119 10.51 -3.92 0.69
N GLU A 120 11.76 -3.72 0.26
CA GLU A 120 12.77 -3.01 1.04
C GLU A 120 12.36 -1.53 1.24
N SER A 121 11.93 -0.82 0.20
CA SER A 121 11.48 0.57 0.30
C SER A 121 10.20 0.73 1.11
N TYR A 122 9.25 -0.21 0.97
CA TYR A 122 8.04 -0.27 1.79
C TYR A 122 8.37 -0.41 3.27
N ASN A 123 9.24 -1.36 3.62
CA ASN A 123 9.63 -1.60 5.01
C ASN A 123 10.42 -0.43 5.60
N GLU A 124 11.30 0.21 4.81
CA GLU A 124 11.99 1.43 5.21
C GLU A 124 11.00 2.58 5.48
N TYR A 125 9.97 2.70 4.66
CA TYR A 125 8.89 3.69 4.88
C TYR A 125 8.13 3.43 6.19
N ILE A 126 7.78 2.18 6.48
CA ILE A 126 7.15 1.79 7.75
C ILE A 126 8.06 2.10 8.95
N ASP A 127 9.37 1.85 8.83
CA ASP A 127 10.34 2.20 9.88
C ASP A 127 10.40 3.72 10.12
N ASN A 128 10.40 4.51 9.05
CA ASN A 128 10.39 5.97 9.15
C ASN A 128 9.07 6.49 9.76
N LEU A 129 7.92 5.88 9.46
CA LEU A 129 6.63 6.18 10.11
C LEU A 129 6.70 5.92 11.62
N GLY A 130 7.19 4.76 12.02
CA GLY A 130 7.35 4.45 13.45
C GLY A 130 8.33 5.39 14.16
N GLN A 131 9.44 5.73 13.53
CA GLN A 131 10.41 6.67 14.10
C GLN A 131 9.82 8.08 14.28
N VAL A 132 9.14 8.61 13.27
CA VAL A 132 8.55 9.96 13.37
C VAL A 132 7.43 9.99 14.40
N GLN A 133 6.63 8.93 14.50
CA GLN A 133 5.58 8.79 15.51
C GLN A 133 6.15 8.84 16.94
N ILE A 134 7.22 8.10 17.21
CA ILE A 134 7.89 8.10 18.51
C ILE A 134 8.50 9.47 18.82
N LEU A 135 9.14 10.11 17.85
CA LEU A 135 9.73 11.44 18.05
C LEU A 135 8.66 12.49 18.33
N MET A 136 7.53 12.48 17.60
CA MET A 136 6.44 13.41 17.86
C MET A 136 5.79 13.16 19.22
N LEU A 137 5.63 11.90 19.64
CA LEU A 137 5.12 11.58 20.98
C LEU A 137 6.05 12.12 22.08
N THR A 138 7.36 11.93 21.92
CA THR A 138 8.36 12.40 22.89
C THR A 138 8.36 13.92 22.96
N GLY A 139 8.45 14.61 21.82
CA GLY A 139 8.46 16.08 21.80
C GLY A 139 7.11 16.69 22.21
N GLY A 140 6.00 16.07 21.84
CA GLY A 140 4.66 16.47 22.26
C GLY A 140 4.46 16.36 23.78
N SER A 141 4.93 15.30 24.40
CA SER A 141 4.90 15.10 25.85
C SER A 141 5.76 16.13 26.60
N GLU A 142 6.95 16.45 26.09
CA GLU A 142 7.82 17.47 26.64
C GLU A 142 7.17 18.87 26.51
N ALA A 143 6.55 19.15 25.37
CA ALA A 143 5.81 20.40 25.14
C ALA A 143 4.60 20.52 26.06
N GLU A 144 3.79 19.47 26.23
CA GLU A 144 2.68 19.48 27.16
C GLU A 144 3.14 19.73 28.62
N SER A 145 4.24 19.08 29.02
CA SER A 145 4.84 19.29 30.34
C SER A 145 5.24 20.76 30.56
N LEU A 146 5.84 21.39 29.54
CA LEU A 146 6.23 22.80 29.61
C LEU A 146 5.02 23.73 29.64
N CYS A 147 3.99 23.47 28.84
CA CYS A 147 2.72 24.21 28.88
C CYS A 147 2.04 24.13 30.26
N ASN A 148 2.05 22.93 30.88
CA ASN A 148 1.48 22.71 32.21
C ASN A 148 2.25 23.52 33.27
N LEU A 149 3.57 23.56 33.17
CA LEU A 149 4.41 24.36 34.08
C LEU A 149 4.14 25.87 33.87
N ALA A 150 4.05 26.31 32.62
CA ALA A 150 3.74 27.73 32.31
C ALA A 150 2.37 28.12 32.85
N LEU A 151 1.31 27.31 32.69
CA LEU A 151 -0.01 27.52 33.25
C LEU A 151 0.04 27.64 34.79
N ARG A 152 0.81 26.77 35.42
CA ARG A 152 0.95 26.74 36.87
C ARG A 152 1.66 27.98 37.39
N VAL A 153 2.76 28.40 36.77
CA VAL A 153 3.47 29.66 37.08
C VAL A 153 2.57 30.85 36.85
N TRP A 154 1.88 30.91 35.74
CA TRP A 154 0.98 31.98 35.38
C TRP A 154 -0.19 32.08 36.36
N GLY A 155 -0.85 30.95 36.67
CA GLY A 155 -1.97 30.91 37.62
C GLY A 155 -1.55 31.32 39.03
N ASN A 156 -0.41 30.82 39.54
CA ASN A 156 0.10 31.15 40.87
C ASN A 156 0.51 32.64 40.97
N ALA A 157 1.05 33.21 39.90
CA ALA A 157 1.35 34.63 39.86
C ALA A 157 0.07 35.52 39.89
N ILE A 158 -1.02 35.08 39.24
CA ILE A 158 -2.31 35.80 39.25
C ILE A 158 -3.01 35.69 40.59
N SER A 159 -3.03 34.50 41.19
CA SER A 159 -3.77 34.19 42.44
C SER A 159 -2.94 34.45 43.71
N GLU A 160 -1.66 34.78 43.58
CA GLU A 160 -0.69 34.90 44.67
C GLU A 160 -0.59 33.60 45.51
N ASP A 161 -0.70 32.44 44.83
CA ASP A 161 -0.64 31.10 45.45
C ASP A 161 0.82 30.63 45.57
N SER A 162 1.20 30.22 46.79
CA SER A 162 2.54 29.71 47.09
C SER A 162 2.69 28.24 46.67
N ASP A 163 3.72 27.93 45.91
CA ASP A 163 4.06 26.64 45.45
C ASP A 163 5.60 26.50 45.35
N SER A 164 6.17 25.57 46.07
CA SER A 164 7.64 25.38 46.20
C SER A 164 8.37 25.22 44.85
N GLU A 165 7.68 24.73 43.81
CA GLU A 165 8.27 24.56 42.45
C GLU A 165 8.22 25.85 41.65
N THR A 166 7.20 26.71 41.89
CA THR A 166 6.96 27.93 41.11
C THR A 166 7.36 29.21 41.80
N ASP A 167 7.51 29.23 43.14
CA ASP A 167 7.85 30.41 43.95
C ASP A 167 9.12 31.13 43.43
N LYS A 168 10.10 30.38 42.94
CA LYS A 168 11.32 30.95 42.34
C LYS A 168 11.09 31.77 41.07
N TYR A 169 9.92 31.66 40.44
CA TYR A 169 9.54 32.44 39.26
C TYR A 169 8.53 33.53 39.62
N THR A 170 7.62 33.22 40.60
CA THR A 170 6.48 34.07 40.94
C THR A 170 6.79 35.09 42.04
N ARG A 171 7.97 34.98 42.68
CA ARG A 171 8.35 35.83 43.82
C ARG A 171 9.72 36.49 43.65
N ASP A 172 9.83 37.69 44.20
CA ASP A 172 11.10 38.33 44.52
C ASP A 172 11.14 38.59 46.04
N GLY A 173 11.73 37.65 46.78
CA GLY A 173 11.66 37.60 48.23
C GLY A 173 10.23 37.40 48.73
N ILE A 174 9.69 38.43 49.40
CA ILE A 174 8.31 38.42 49.94
C ILE A 174 7.27 39.01 48.97
N PHE A 175 7.70 39.59 47.85
CA PHE A 175 6.84 40.25 46.88
C PHE A 175 6.47 39.31 45.73
N TRP A 176 5.24 39.42 45.26
CA TRP A 176 4.76 38.72 44.10
C TRP A 176 5.14 39.44 42.82
N ASN A 177 5.63 38.75 41.86
CA ASN A 177 5.86 39.23 40.52
C ASN A 177 4.51 39.29 39.78
N ASP A 178 4.36 40.24 38.87
CA ASP A 178 3.28 40.18 37.91
C ASP A 178 3.47 38.94 37.00
N PHE A 179 2.38 38.49 36.37
CA PHE A 179 2.37 37.25 35.60
C PHE A 179 3.31 37.31 34.37
N ASN A 180 3.56 38.48 33.76
CA ASN A 180 4.52 38.58 32.65
C ASN A 180 5.94 38.41 33.16
N THR A 181 6.29 39.01 34.28
CA THR A 181 7.58 38.83 34.94
C THR A 181 7.77 37.40 35.39
N ALA A 182 6.76 36.75 35.94
CA ALA A 182 6.81 35.34 36.35
C ALA A 182 7.07 34.40 35.16
N LEU A 183 6.37 34.60 34.04
CA LEU A 183 6.64 33.85 32.81
C LEU A 183 8.02 34.15 32.23
N ALA A 184 8.47 35.41 32.22
CA ALA A 184 9.80 35.77 31.77
C ALA A 184 10.87 35.06 32.60
N ASN A 185 10.70 35.02 33.94
CA ASN A 185 11.60 34.29 34.85
C ASN A 185 11.61 32.78 34.55
N LEU A 186 10.43 32.16 34.28
CA LEU A 186 10.35 30.77 33.90
C LEU A 186 11.15 30.47 32.62
N TYR A 187 10.95 31.26 31.57
CA TYR A 187 11.61 31.01 30.27
C TYR A 187 13.08 31.46 30.25
N ALA A 188 13.53 32.27 31.23
CA ALA A 188 14.94 32.58 31.45
C ALA A 188 15.68 31.54 32.31
N ASP A 189 14.96 30.63 32.99
CA ASP A 189 15.56 29.58 33.81
C ASP A 189 16.31 28.56 32.94
N SER A 190 17.49 28.13 33.39
CA SER A 190 18.36 27.24 32.63
C SER A 190 17.74 25.88 32.32
N SER A 191 16.88 25.36 33.22
CA SER A 191 16.18 24.10 33.00
C SER A 191 15.08 24.24 31.93
N THR A 192 14.43 25.37 31.89
CA THR A 192 13.39 25.66 30.88
C THR A 192 14.00 25.94 29.51
N THR A 193 15.10 26.74 29.45
CA THR A 193 15.82 26.95 28.18
C THR A 193 16.36 25.66 27.61
N THR A 194 16.79 24.71 28.45
CA THR A 194 17.18 23.36 27.97
C THR A 194 15.98 22.61 27.39
N LYS A 195 14.82 22.61 28.04
CA LYS A 195 13.60 21.98 27.50
C LYS A 195 13.18 22.59 26.17
N VAL A 196 13.17 23.93 26.07
CA VAL A 196 12.88 24.64 24.82
C VAL A 196 13.83 24.19 23.71
N SER A 197 15.14 24.16 23.98
CA SER A 197 16.14 23.71 23.01
C SER A 197 15.95 22.24 22.58
N ASN A 198 15.55 21.36 23.51
CA ASN A 198 15.22 19.96 23.20
C ASN A 198 14.00 19.87 22.27
N ILE A 199 12.93 20.64 22.57
CA ILE A 199 11.72 20.69 21.73
C ILE A 199 12.08 21.17 20.32
N GLU A 200 12.85 22.24 20.17
CA GLU A 200 13.30 22.79 18.88
C GLU A 200 14.16 21.77 18.09
N SER A 201 15.07 21.08 18.78
CA SER A 201 15.88 20.00 18.17
C SER A 201 15.01 18.84 17.71
N ASN A 202 14.00 18.46 18.51
CA ASN A 202 13.04 17.44 18.18
C ASN A 202 12.20 17.84 16.97
N GLN A 203 11.69 19.08 16.91
CA GLN A 203 10.98 19.63 15.75
C GLN A 203 11.81 19.54 14.47
N SER A 204 13.11 19.85 14.54
CA SER A 204 14.00 19.72 13.39
C SER A 204 14.13 18.28 12.92
N SER A 205 14.30 17.33 13.84
CA SER A 205 14.42 15.90 13.55
C SER A 205 13.14 15.34 12.94
N VAL A 206 11.98 15.71 13.51
CA VAL A 206 10.66 15.33 12.99
C VAL A 206 10.47 15.86 11.57
N LYS A 207 10.78 17.16 11.34
CA LYS A 207 10.68 17.78 10.02
C LYS A 207 11.50 17.05 8.96
N ASP A 208 12.70 16.57 9.31
CA ASP A 208 13.56 15.87 8.36
C ASP A 208 13.04 14.45 8.05
N LEU A 209 12.41 13.78 9.02
CA LEU A 209 11.72 12.51 8.78
C LEU A 209 10.45 12.69 7.94
N ILE A 210 9.65 13.71 8.20
CA ILE A 210 8.45 14.03 7.39
C ILE A 210 8.83 14.25 5.91
N LYS A 211 9.97 14.90 5.63
CA LYS A 211 10.47 15.03 4.25
C LYS A 211 10.75 13.69 3.57
N LYS A 212 11.25 12.69 4.32
CA LYS A 212 11.49 11.35 3.79
C LYS A 212 10.20 10.59 3.47
N LEU A 213 9.10 10.96 4.13
CA LEU A 213 7.80 10.34 3.96
C LEU A 213 6.96 10.92 2.80
N GLN A 214 7.42 11.98 2.11
CA GLN A 214 6.66 12.68 1.08
C GLN A 214 6.25 11.86 -0.14
N ASN A 215 6.92 10.72 -0.40
CA ASN A 215 6.63 9.84 -1.53
C ASN A 215 6.30 8.45 -1.00
N PRO A 216 5.08 8.22 -0.51
CA PRO A 216 4.69 6.93 0.03
C PRO A 216 4.71 5.84 -1.05
N PRO A 217 5.13 4.61 -0.72
CA PRO A 217 4.87 3.44 -1.54
C PRO A 217 3.38 3.23 -1.79
N GLU A 218 3.05 2.53 -2.88
CA GLU A 218 1.66 2.23 -3.23
C GLU A 218 0.90 1.61 -2.04
N GLY A 219 -0.27 2.14 -1.74
CA GLY A 219 -1.13 1.71 -0.64
C GLY A 219 -0.86 2.39 0.71
N LEU A 220 0.18 3.23 0.84
CA LEU A 220 0.51 3.97 2.07
C LEU A 220 0.11 5.45 2.04
N ASP A 221 -0.60 5.91 1.02
CA ASP A 221 -1.04 7.31 0.88
C ASP A 221 -1.83 7.79 2.11
N LYS A 222 -2.74 6.94 2.63
CA LYS A 222 -3.52 7.26 3.82
C LYS A 222 -2.65 7.41 5.09
N CYS A 223 -1.57 6.66 5.19
CA CYS A 223 -0.61 6.82 6.29
C CYS A 223 0.11 8.16 6.16
N TYR A 224 0.47 8.56 4.93
CA TYR A 224 1.08 9.85 4.67
C TYR A 224 0.15 11.02 5.03
N ASP A 225 -1.12 10.96 4.62
CA ASP A 225 -2.10 11.99 4.97
C ASP A 225 -2.24 12.12 6.50
N THR A 226 -2.37 10.97 7.19
CA THR A 226 -2.54 10.97 8.65
C THR A 226 -1.27 11.39 9.39
N VAL A 227 -0.08 11.02 8.94
CA VAL A 227 1.17 11.51 9.57
C VAL A 227 1.37 13.00 9.34
N SER A 228 0.85 13.54 8.23
CA SER A 228 0.86 14.98 7.97
C SER A 228 -0.09 15.73 8.91
N ASP A 229 -1.31 15.20 9.13
CA ASP A 229 -2.25 15.72 10.13
C ASP A 229 -1.62 15.73 11.53
N LEU A 230 -0.98 14.61 11.91
CA LEU A 230 -0.27 14.49 13.19
C LEU A 230 0.88 15.49 13.32
N TYR A 231 1.63 15.71 12.24
CA TYR A 231 2.71 16.69 12.22
C TYR A 231 2.20 18.13 12.41
N GLU A 232 1.07 18.48 11.82
CA GLU A 232 0.46 19.79 12.02
C GLU A 232 0.02 19.97 13.47
N ALA A 233 -0.67 18.98 14.06
CA ALA A 233 -1.07 19.01 15.47
C ALA A 233 0.14 19.07 16.42
N TYR A 234 1.18 18.29 16.13
CA TYR A 234 2.46 18.31 16.85
C TYR A 234 3.09 19.70 16.84
N LYS A 235 3.15 20.34 15.67
CA LYS A 235 3.70 21.71 15.56
C LYS A 235 2.92 22.70 16.41
N ILE A 236 1.59 22.68 16.35
CA ILE A 236 0.74 23.57 17.14
C ILE A 236 1.07 23.43 18.63
N LEU A 237 1.14 22.19 19.13
CA LEU A 237 1.44 21.92 20.54
C LEU A 237 2.84 22.38 20.94
N THR A 238 3.84 22.08 20.13
CA THR A 238 5.24 22.43 20.43
C THR A 238 5.49 23.93 20.30
N ASP A 239 4.91 24.60 19.30
CA ASP A 239 5.04 26.05 19.11
C ASP A 239 4.35 26.81 20.28
N LEU A 240 3.22 26.31 20.77
CA LEU A 240 2.54 26.85 21.95
C LEU A 240 3.42 26.75 23.21
N ALA A 241 4.15 25.64 23.36
CA ALA A 241 5.03 25.43 24.51
C ALA A 241 6.25 26.35 24.53
N ILE A 242 6.86 26.61 23.36
CA ILE A 242 8.06 27.44 23.27
C ILE A 242 7.73 28.95 23.20
N ASN A 243 6.52 29.31 22.78
CA ASN A 243 6.08 30.73 22.62
C ASN A 243 4.69 30.94 23.24
N PRO A 244 4.57 30.91 24.58
CA PRO A 244 3.29 31.16 25.23
C PRO A 244 2.79 32.57 24.94
N SER A 245 1.53 32.69 24.52
CA SER A 245 0.92 33.95 24.13
C SER A 245 -0.58 33.96 24.40
N GLY A 246 -1.18 35.15 24.42
CA GLY A 246 -2.60 35.37 24.66
C GLY A 246 -2.92 35.62 26.15
N SER A 247 -4.15 35.33 26.56
CA SER A 247 -4.55 35.36 27.96
C SER A 247 -4.31 33.99 28.64
N TYR A 248 -4.22 33.96 29.97
CA TYR A 248 -4.14 32.73 30.75
C TYR A 248 -5.23 31.73 30.37
N ARG A 249 -6.45 32.19 30.20
CA ARG A 249 -7.59 31.35 29.83
C ARG A 249 -7.45 30.79 28.40
N ASP A 250 -7.10 31.66 27.44
CA ASP A 250 -6.94 31.27 26.04
C ASP A 250 -5.80 30.28 25.89
N PHE A 251 -4.67 30.53 26.57
CA PHE A 251 -3.54 29.58 26.55
C PHE A 251 -3.93 28.22 27.10
N GLY A 252 -4.69 28.16 28.22
CA GLY A 252 -5.19 26.92 28.79
C GLY A 252 -6.11 26.14 27.82
N THR A 253 -7.03 26.89 27.14
CA THR A 253 -7.91 26.28 26.11
C THR A 253 -7.11 25.77 24.91
N ASN A 254 -6.25 26.61 24.34
CA ASN A 254 -5.42 26.26 23.18
C ASN A 254 -4.54 25.05 23.48
N LYS A 255 -3.98 24.93 24.70
CA LYS A 255 -3.21 23.78 25.14
C LYS A 255 -4.07 22.53 25.17
N SER A 256 -5.27 22.62 25.74
CA SER A 256 -6.18 21.46 25.83
C SER A 256 -6.58 20.95 24.45
N ASP A 257 -6.93 21.87 23.56
CA ASP A 257 -7.31 21.57 22.18
C ASP A 257 -6.12 20.95 21.40
N ALA A 258 -4.93 21.56 21.50
CA ALA A 258 -3.73 21.08 20.84
C ALA A 258 -3.33 19.65 21.29
N VAL A 259 -3.44 19.35 22.59
CA VAL A 259 -3.19 17.99 23.11
C VAL A 259 -4.22 16.99 22.60
N SER A 260 -5.51 17.39 22.58
CA SER A 260 -6.60 16.55 22.09
C SER A 260 -6.42 16.20 20.61
N ASP A 261 -6.12 17.21 19.78
CA ASP A 261 -5.92 17.04 18.34
C ASP A 261 -4.68 16.17 18.05
N PHE A 262 -3.58 16.43 18.79
CA PHE A 262 -2.38 15.63 18.70
C PHE A 262 -2.63 14.15 19.04
N MET A 263 -3.27 13.86 20.17
CA MET A 263 -3.55 12.48 20.58
C MET A 263 -4.52 11.79 19.63
N SER A 264 -5.53 12.50 19.12
CA SER A 264 -6.48 11.96 18.14
C SER A 264 -5.77 11.55 16.83
N ALA A 265 -4.88 12.42 16.32
CA ALA A 265 -4.12 12.12 15.12
C ALA A 265 -3.08 10.99 15.35
N TYR A 266 -2.48 10.95 16.55
CA TYR A 266 -1.55 9.90 16.95
C TYR A 266 -2.22 8.52 16.96
N GLU A 267 -3.36 8.38 17.63
CA GLU A 267 -4.12 7.13 17.70
C GLU A 267 -4.61 6.70 16.31
N LYS A 268 -5.04 7.65 15.49
CA LYS A 268 -5.45 7.38 14.12
C LYS A 268 -4.30 6.80 13.29
N LEU A 269 -3.09 7.34 13.40
CA LEU A 269 -1.91 6.85 12.70
C LEU A 269 -1.51 5.46 13.21
N ASP A 270 -1.46 5.27 14.52
CA ASP A 270 -1.10 4.00 15.15
C ASP A 270 -1.95 2.82 14.65
N ASN A 271 -3.24 3.08 14.47
CA ASN A 271 -4.19 2.09 13.92
C ASN A 271 -4.09 1.87 12.40
N GLN A 272 -3.33 2.70 11.68
CA GLN A 272 -3.23 2.64 10.21
C GLN A 272 -1.91 2.05 9.73
N ILE A 273 -0.86 2.08 10.54
CA ILE A 273 0.45 1.57 10.14
C ILE A 273 0.35 0.05 9.93
N PRO A 274 0.56 -0.46 8.72
CA PRO A 274 0.47 -1.88 8.46
C PRO A 274 1.74 -2.62 8.89
N GLU A 275 1.67 -3.93 8.91
CA GLU A 275 2.84 -4.78 9.13
C GLU A 275 3.83 -4.68 7.98
N LYS A 276 5.10 -4.95 8.29
CA LYS A 276 6.15 -5.04 7.28
C LYS A 276 5.95 -6.23 6.35
N LEU A 277 6.36 -6.07 5.11
CA LEU A 277 6.37 -7.15 4.13
C LEU A 277 7.56 -8.09 4.38
N ASP A 278 7.33 -9.40 4.21
CA ASP A 278 8.41 -10.38 4.30
C ASP A 278 9.45 -10.14 3.20
N VAL A 279 10.66 -9.86 3.58
CA VAL A 279 11.81 -9.83 2.66
C VAL A 279 12.36 -11.25 2.57
N LYS A 280 12.21 -11.91 1.40
CA LYS A 280 12.81 -13.23 1.18
C LYS A 280 14.30 -13.14 1.48
N SER A 281 14.76 -13.88 2.49
CA SER A 281 16.19 -14.01 2.78
C SER A 281 16.90 -14.53 1.52
N LYS A 282 17.98 -13.88 1.12
CA LYS A 282 18.87 -14.43 0.09
C LYS A 282 19.34 -15.79 0.59
N GLU A 283 18.76 -16.89 0.09
CA GLU A 283 19.45 -18.17 0.20
C GLU A 283 20.80 -18.03 -0.53
N LYS A 284 21.86 -18.25 0.22
CA LYS A 284 23.25 -18.20 -0.25
C LYS A 284 23.56 -19.43 -1.12
#